data_8a19bbe31db97f07ac186be24c208ce3
#
_entry.id   8a19bbe31db97f07ac186be24c208ce3
#
_cell.length_a   1.000
_cell.length_b   1.000
_cell.length_c   1.000
_cell.angle_alpha   90.00
_cell.angle_beta   90.00
_cell.angle_gamma   90.00
#
_symmetry.space_group_name_H-M   'P 1'
#
loop_
_entity.id
_entity.type
_entity.pdbx_description
1 polymer ?
#
loop_
_entity_poly.entity_id
_entity_poly.type
_entity_poly.pdbx_seq_one_letter_code
_entity_poly.pdbx_strand_id
1 'polypeptide(L)'
;MPDVPTDPNAVRGLILVAEDEAAIADLIRMYLAKAGYGVHIEKDGAAALAAIRRLKPAAVLLDVGLPELDGVEVCRRLRAEQNWVPVLFVTARDDEVDRVVGLELGADDYVTKPFSPRELAARVTGVLRRTKGVPDAMPPLEVGDVRLDPVERRVFSGTEEVALTVTEFDLLAHLMRRPGRVYSREQLLSEVWGYASVAGTRTVDVHIAQIRAKLGATSPLRTVRGVGYAVEAPRR
;
A
#
# COMPACT_ATOMS: atom_id res chain seq x y z
N MET A 1 15.08 -29.35 13.14
CA MET A 1 15.07 -28.55 11.89
C MET A 1 13.69 -28.68 11.31
N PRO A 2 12.85 -27.63 11.24
CA PRO A 2 11.59 -27.70 10.52
C PRO A 2 11.88 -27.47 9.03
N ASP A 3 11.31 -28.34 8.20
CA ASP A 3 11.38 -28.34 6.75
C ASP A 3 11.03 -26.98 6.15
N VAL A 4 11.97 -26.43 5.38
CA VAL A 4 11.70 -25.36 4.41
C VAL A 4 10.91 -26.03 3.27
N PRO A 5 9.72 -25.53 2.91
CA PRO A 5 8.98 -26.10 1.77
C PRO A 5 9.81 -25.94 0.51
N THR A 6 10.27 -27.06 -0.03
CA THR A 6 11.09 -27.18 -1.25
C THR A 6 10.24 -27.23 -2.52
N ASP A 7 9.02 -26.70 -2.51
CA ASP A 7 8.19 -26.59 -3.72
C ASP A 7 8.38 -25.18 -4.32
N PRO A 8 8.99 -25.03 -5.53
CA PRO A 8 9.12 -23.77 -6.21
C PRO A 8 7.75 -23.15 -6.60
N ASN A 9 6.65 -23.89 -6.52
CA ASN A 9 5.30 -23.38 -6.69
C ASN A 9 4.66 -22.85 -5.38
N ALA A 10 5.31 -23.01 -4.22
CA ALA A 10 4.80 -22.57 -2.93
C ALA A 10 5.24 -21.14 -2.53
N VAL A 11 6.04 -20.45 -3.35
CA VAL A 11 6.45 -19.07 -3.07
C VAL A 11 5.27 -18.14 -3.31
N ARG A 12 4.80 -17.48 -2.25
CA ARG A 12 3.68 -16.51 -2.28
C ARG A 12 3.91 -15.29 -3.16
N GLY A 13 5.12 -15.13 -3.70
CA GLY A 13 5.57 -14.03 -4.56
C GLY A 13 6.98 -13.58 -4.18
N LEU A 14 7.62 -12.83 -5.06
CA LEU A 14 8.92 -12.23 -4.82
C LEU A 14 8.75 -10.85 -4.18
N ILE A 15 9.46 -10.60 -3.07
CA ILE A 15 9.56 -9.29 -2.44
C ILE A 15 10.95 -8.74 -2.72
N LEU A 16 11.02 -7.52 -3.24
CA LEU A 16 12.28 -6.79 -3.33
C LEU A 16 12.46 -5.98 -2.05
N VAL A 17 13.64 -6.08 -1.45
CA VAL A 17 14.05 -5.32 -0.26
C VAL A 17 15.23 -4.44 -0.66
N ALA A 18 15.06 -3.14 -0.58
CA ALA A 18 16.11 -2.15 -0.77
C ALA A 18 16.51 -1.61 0.60
N GLU A 19 17.68 -2.03 1.09
CA GLU A 19 18.19 -1.74 2.43
C GLU A 19 19.71 -1.86 2.41
N ASP A 20 20.43 -0.81 2.77
CA ASP A 20 21.90 -0.76 2.74
C ASP A 20 22.54 -1.42 3.97
N GLU A 21 21.84 -1.45 5.11
CA GLU A 21 22.30 -2.14 6.32
C GLU A 21 22.09 -3.66 6.19
N ALA A 22 23.16 -4.40 5.94
CA ALA A 22 23.10 -5.86 5.74
C ALA A 22 22.42 -6.62 6.87
N ALA A 23 22.61 -6.20 8.12
CA ALA A 23 21.98 -6.86 9.28
C ALA A 23 20.45 -6.70 9.27
N ILE A 24 19.94 -5.54 8.88
CA ILE A 24 18.51 -5.26 8.76
C ILE A 24 17.95 -6.02 7.55
N ALA A 25 18.62 -5.98 6.41
CA ALA A 25 18.21 -6.69 5.19
C ALA A 25 18.11 -8.21 5.45
N ASP A 26 19.09 -8.81 6.13
CA ASP A 26 19.09 -10.24 6.47
C ASP A 26 17.97 -10.59 7.45
N LEU A 27 17.70 -9.73 8.43
CA LEU A 27 16.60 -9.91 9.36
C LEU A 27 15.25 -9.89 8.63
N ILE A 28 15.03 -8.92 7.76
CA ILE A 28 13.83 -8.81 6.92
C ILE A 28 13.68 -10.06 6.06
N ARG A 29 14.76 -10.48 5.37
CA ARG A 29 14.77 -11.67 4.52
C ARG A 29 14.34 -12.92 5.29
N MET A 30 14.89 -13.13 6.48
CA MET A 30 14.57 -14.30 7.32
C MET A 30 13.06 -14.36 7.65
N TYR A 31 12.46 -13.24 8.03
CA TYR A 31 11.04 -13.22 8.41
C TYR A 31 10.10 -13.32 7.20
N LEU A 32 10.44 -12.71 6.07
CA LEU A 32 9.67 -12.84 4.85
C LEU A 32 9.76 -14.25 4.27
N ALA A 33 10.95 -14.86 4.27
CA ALA A 33 11.13 -16.25 3.85
C ALA A 33 10.32 -17.20 4.74
N LYS A 34 10.32 -16.98 6.06
CA LYS A 34 9.47 -17.76 7.00
C LYS A 34 7.98 -17.58 6.72
N ALA A 35 7.56 -16.43 6.18
CA ALA A 35 6.19 -16.18 5.76
C ALA A 35 5.86 -16.76 4.35
N GLY A 36 6.83 -17.43 3.70
CA GLY A 36 6.67 -18.09 2.40
C GLY A 36 6.93 -17.20 1.18
N TYR A 37 7.64 -16.08 1.34
CA TYR A 37 8.01 -15.19 0.24
C TYR A 37 9.44 -15.45 -0.24
N GLY A 38 9.66 -15.34 -1.56
CA GLY A 38 10.99 -15.15 -2.12
C GLY A 38 11.48 -13.72 -1.82
N VAL A 39 12.78 -13.54 -1.58
CA VAL A 39 13.34 -12.21 -1.25
C VAL A 39 14.55 -11.92 -2.12
N HIS A 40 14.52 -10.76 -2.77
CA HIS A 40 15.67 -10.20 -3.47
C HIS A 40 16.11 -8.92 -2.76
N ILE A 41 17.40 -8.79 -2.48
CA ILE A 41 17.96 -7.65 -1.75
C ILE A 41 18.81 -6.80 -2.68
N GLU A 42 18.62 -5.49 -2.63
CA GLU A 42 19.49 -4.48 -3.21
C GLU A 42 19.96 -3.50 -2.13
N LYS A 43 21.14 -2.93 -2.28
CA LYS A 43 21.77 -2.07 -1.27
C LYS A 43 21.74 -0.59 -1.59
N ASP A 44 21.29 -0.23 -2.77
CA ASP A 44 21.15 1.15 -3.23
C ASP A 44 19.89 1.32 -4.07
N GLY A 45 19.41 2.56 -4.15
CA GLY A 45 18.15 2.84 -4.83
C GLY A 45 18.21 2.72 -6.35
N ALA A 46 19.37 2.93 -6.97
CA ALA A 46 19.52 2.80 -8.42
C ALA A 46 19.44 1.33 -8.84
N ALA A 47 20.16 0.45 -8.13
CA ALA A 47 20.09 -0.99 -8.30
C ALA A 47 18.67 -1.52 -8.00
N ALA A 48 18.04 -1.02 -6.93
CA ALA A 48 16.67 -1.38 -6.58
C ALA A 48 15.69 -1.05 -7.72
N LEU A 49 15.74 0.16 -8.28
CA LEU A 49 14.89 0.58 -9.39
C LEU A 49 15.09 -0.31 -10.63
N ALA A 50 16.32 -0.64 -10.97
CA ALA A 50 16.64 -1.53 -12.08
C ALA A 50 16.12 -2.97 -11.84
N ALA A 51 16.29 -3.47 -10.60
CA ALA A 51 15.81 -4.80 -10.22
C ALA A 51 14.27 -4.87 -10.20
N ILE A 52 13.57 -3.83 -9.73
CA ILE A 52 12.09 -3.76 -9.76
C ILE A 52 11.57 -3.89 -11.19
N ARG A 53 12.15 -3.14 -12.14
CA ARG A 53 11.77 -3.20 -13.56
C ARG A 53 11.97 -4.58 -14.17
N ARG A 54 13.09 -5.23 -13.85
CA ARG A 54 13.48 -6.53 -14.36
C ARG A 54 12.71 -7.70 -13.75
N LEU A 55 12.60 -7.71 -12.41
CA LEU A 55 12.08 -8.84 -11.66
C LEU A 55 10.57 -8.79 -11.45
N LYS A 56 9.96 -7.61 -11.59
CA LYS A 56 8.52 -7.34 -11.37
C LYS A 56 8.04 -7.96 -10.06
N PRO A 57 8.60 -7.56 -8.89
CA PRO A 57 8.26 -8.15 -7.61
C PRO A 57 6.78 -7.89 -7.26
N ALA A 58 6.23 -8.74 -6.39
CA ALA A 58 4.86 -8.60 -5.89
C ALA A 58 4.70 -7.39 -4.95
N ALA A 59 5.76 -7.01 -4.23
CA ALA A 59 5.86 -5.79 -3.43
C ALA A 59 7.31 -5.38 -3.24
N VAL A 60 7.52 -4.13 -2.83
CA VAL A 60 8.82 -3.53 -2.56
C VAL A 60 8.85 -3.01 -1.13
N LEU A 61 9.85 -3.41 -0.35
CA LEU A 61 10.26 -2.76 0.89
C LEU A 61 11.41 -1.81 0.56
N LEU A 62 11.28 -0.56 0.92
CA LEU A 62 12.15 0.49 0.44
C LEU A 62 12.60 1.39 1.60
N ASP A 63 13.88 1.32 1.96
CA ASP A 63 14.41 2.30 2.91
C ASP A 63 14.44 3.68 2.23
N VAL A 64 14.09 4.70 2.98
CA VAL A 64 14.14 6.08 2.53
C VAL A 64 15.58 6.55 2.39
N GLY A 65 16.46 6.14 3.31
CA GLY A 65 17.86 6.61 3.40
C GLY A 65 18.86 5.88 2.50
N LEU A 66 18.44 5.32 1.36
CA LEU A 66 19.33 4.59 0.46
C LEU A 66 20.40 5.46 -0.18
N PRO A 67 21.62 4.92 -0.39
CA PRO A 67 22.65 5.58 -1.17
C PRO A 67 22.30 5.63 -2.66
N GLU A 68 23.00 6.48 -3.42
CA GLU A 68 22.89 6.76 -4.86
C GLU A 68 21.54 7.38 -5.24
N LEU A 69 20.43 6.72 -4.92
CA LEU A 69 19.08 7.18 -5.17
C LEU A 69 18.24 6.90 -3.94
N ASP A 70 17.73 7.94 -3.28
CA ASP A 70 16.90 7.74 -2.10
C ASP A 70 15.59 7.01 -2.42
N GLY A 71 15.00 6.35 -1.40
CA GLY A 71 13.81 5.53 -1.59
C GLY A 71 12.58 6.33 -2.05
N VAL A 72 12.49 7.60 -1.66
CA VAL A 72 11.40 8.51 -2.06
C VAL A 72 11.46 8.75 -3.57
N GLU A 73 12.64 9.04 -4.08
CA GLU A 73 12.88 9.23 -5.52
C GLU A 73 12.66 7.95 -6.33
N VAL A 74 13.05 6.77 -5.79
CA VAL A 74 12.71 5.47 -6.39
C VAL A 74 11.19 5.33 -6.56
N CYS A 75 10.43 5.57 -5.49
CA CYS A 75 8.96 5.49 -5.53
C CYS A 75 8.38 6.48 -6.55
N ARG A 76 8.85 7.73 -6.55
CA ARG A 76 8.40 8.76 -7.49
C ARG A 76 8.62 8.34 -8.95
N ARG A 77 9.79 7.76 -9.29
CA ARG A 77 10.09 7.26 -10.64
C ARG A 77 9.20 6.10 -11.03
N LEU A 78 8.94 5.17 -10.13
CA LEU A 78 8.00 4.06 -10.38
C LEU A 78 6.61 4.59 -10.75
N ARG A 79 6.09 5.56 -10.01
CA ARG A 79 4.76 6.14 -10.28
C ARG A 79 4.74 6.94 -11.59
N ALA A 80 5.80 7.68 -11.91
CA ALA A 80 5.95 8.36 -13.20
C ALA A 80 5.95 7.39 -14.40
N GLU A 81 6.45 6.16 -14.19
CA GLU A 81 6.44 5.06 -15.17
C GLU A 81 5.12 4.27 -15.18
N GLN A 82 4.09 4.72 -14.48
CA GLN A 82 2.83 3.98 -14.32
C GLN A 82 3.03 2.58 -13.69
N ASN A 83 4.09 2.39 -12.93
CA ASN A 83 4.35 1.16 -12.20
C ASN A 83 3.71 1.25 -10.81
N TRP A 84 2.62 0.52 -10.60
CA TRP A 84 1.82 0.50 -9.39
C TRP A 84 2.16 -0.66 -8.44
N VAL A 85 3.37 -1.22 -8.55
CA VAL A 85 3.83 -2.21 -7.58
C VAL A 85 3.67 -1.66 -6.16
N PRO A 86 3.12 -2.45 -5.22
CA PRO A 86 2.98 -2.02 -3.84
C PRO A 86 4.33 -1.66 -3.22
N VAL A 87 4.41 -0.47 -2.61
CA VAL A 87 5.60 0.06 -1.95
C VAL A 87 5.32 0.27 -0.47
N LEU A 88 6.14 -0.32 0.39
CA LEU A 88 6.17 -0.07 1.82
C LEU A 88 7.50 0.60 2.17
N PHE A 89 7.47 1.79 2.72
CA PHE A 89 8.67 2.43 3.24
C PHE A 89 9.10 1.83 4.58
N VAL A 90 10.41 1.64 4.73
CA VAL A 90 11.05 1.30 6.00
C VAL A 90 12.01 2.43 6.30
N THR A 91 11.83 3.18 7.39
CA THR A 91 12.60 4.41 7.62
C THR A 91 12.93 4.62 9.08
N ALA A 92 14.14 5.13 9.34
CA ALA A 92 14.55 5.61 10.66
C ALA A 92 14.03 7.03 10.97
N ARG A 93 13.43 7.72 9.98
CA ARG A 93 12.98 9.08 10.13
C ARG A 93 11.64 9.11 10.86
N ASP A 94 11.68 9.58 12.09
CA ASP A 94 10.51 9.77 12.96
C ASP A 94 9.69 11.02 12.62
N ASP A 95 10.19 11.89 11.73
CA ASP A 95 9.48 13.08 11.34
C ASP A 95 8.18 12.74 10.61
N GLU A 96 7.09 13.19 11.21
CA GLU A 96 5.74 13.03 10.69
C GLU A 96 5.62 13.59 9.26
N VAL A 97 6.43 14.60 8.93
CA VAL A 97 6.52 15.22 7.62
C VAL A 97 7.04 14.25 6.58
N ASP A 98 8.14 13.52 6.86
CA ASP A 98 8.74 12.56 5.93
C ASP A 98 7.80 11.37 5.63
N ARG A 99 7.02 10.95 6.63
CA ARG A 99 6.00 9.91 6.47
C ARG A 99 4.84 10.36 5.58
N VAL A 100 4.40 11.60 5.75
CA VAL A 100 3.35 12.20 4.92
C VAL A 100 3.82 12.31 3.48
N VAL A 101 5.04 12.84 3.25
CA VAL A 101 5.63 12.97 1.91
C VAL A 101 5.74 11.62 1.20
N GLY A 102 6.20 10.57 1.91
CA GLY A 102 6.29 9.22 1.31
C GLY A 102 4.94 8.66 0.87
N LEU A 103 3.90 8.82 1.69
CA LEU A 103 2.55 8.38 1.35
C LEU A 103 1.93 9.27 0.25
N GLU A 104 2.19 10.59 0.25
CA GLU A 104 1.75 11.52 -0.80
C GLU A 104 2.31 11.16 -2.17
N LEU A 105 3.46 10.53 -2.23
CA LEU A 105 4.07 10.01 -3.46
C LEU A 105 3.50 8.67 -3.92
N GLY A 106 2.51 8.13 -3.22
CA GLY A 106 1.81 6.91 -3.61
C GLY A 106 2.42 5.62 -3.05
N ALA A 107 3.06 5.67 -1.89
CA ALA A 107 3.36 4.45 -1.12
C ALA A 107 2.09 3.87 -0.51
N ASP A 108 2.07 2.56 -0.29
CA ASP A 108 0.91 1.85 0.25
C ASP A 108 0.93 1.77 1.77
N ASP A 109 2.11 1.80 2.38
CA ASP A 109 2.29 1.79 3.83
C ASP A 109 3.71 2.26 4.19
N TYR A 110 3.97 2.44 5.49
CA TYR A 110 5.31 2.70 6.01
C TYR A 110 5.53 2.00 7.37
N VAL A 111 6.79 1.74 7.70
CA VAL A 111 7.23 1.15 8.95
C VAL A 111 8.42 1.95 9.48
N THR A 112 8.36 2.38 10.74
CA THR A 112 9.46 3.11 11.37
C THR A 112 10.45 2.17 12.04
N LYS A 113 11.75 2.42 11.86
CA LYS A 113 12.84 1.76 12.61
C LYS A 113 12.94 2.39 14.03
N PRO A 114 13.08 1.62 15.10
CA PRO A 114 13.13 0.16 15.13
C PRO A 114 11.74 -0.49 15.00
N PHE A 115 11.61 -1.52 14.20
CA PHE A 115 10.36 -2.23 13.96
C PHE A 115 10.41 -3.67 14.47
N SER A 116 9.23 -4.25 14.73
CA SER A 116 9.11 -5.68 14.91
C SER A 116 9.14 -6.40 13.55
N PRO A 117 10.09 -7.31 13.29
CA PRO A 117 10.13 -8.05 12.03
C PRO A 117 8.86 -8.87 11.75
N ARG A 118 8.16 -9.30 12.80
CA ARG A 118 6.84 -9.96 12.68
C ARG A 118 5.77 -8.98 12.19
N GLU A 119 5.80 -7.75 12.69
CA GLU A 119 4.90 -6.68 12.26
C GLU A 119 5.14 -6.35 10.79
N LEU A 120 6.40 -6.17 10.38
CA LEU A 120 6.77 -5.92 8.99
C LEU A 120 6.22 -7.01 8.05
N ALA A 121 6.46 -8.29 8.38
CA ALA A 121 5.95 -9.41 7.58
C ALA A 121 4.42 -9.45 7.54
N ALA A 122 3.74 -9.09 8.63
CA ALA A 122 2.28 -8.98 8.67
C ALA A 122 1.77 -7.85 7.77
N ARG A 123 2.45 -6.69 7.74
CA ARG A 123 2.12 -5.56 6.86
C ARG A 123 2.28 -5.92 5.38
N VAL A 124 3.40 -6.53 5.00
CA VAL A 124 3.63 -7.05 3.64
C VAL A 124 2.52 -8.02 3.24
N THR A 125 2.19 -8.97 4.12
CA THR A 125 1.11 -9.94 3.88
C THR A 125 -0.25 -9.24 3.74
N GLY A 126 -0.51 -8.21 4.54
CA GLY A 126 -1.72 -7.39 4.48
C GLY A 126 -1.86 -6.67 3.14
N VAL A 127 -0.78 -6.03 2.66
CA VAL A 127 -0.76 -5.37 1.35
C VAL A 127 -0.96 -6.38 0.23
N LEU A 128 -0.23 -7.50 0.24
CA LEU A 128 -0.34 -8.52 -0.80
C LEU A 128 -1.67 -9.31 -0.78
N ARG A 129 -2.32 -9.42 0.37
CA ARG A 129 -3.68 -9.99 0.41
C ARG A 129 -4.65 -9.12 -0.36
N ARG A 130 -4.47 -7.82 -0.32
CA ARG A 130 -5.29 -6.84 -1.03
C ARG A 130 -5.08 -6.88 -2.55
N THR A 131 -3.90 -7.27 -3.04
CA THR A 131 -3.65 -7.45 -4.47
C THR A 131 -4.33 -8.71 -5.05
N LYS A 132 -4.66 -9.69 -4.21
CA LYS A 132 -5.42 -10.85 -4.63
C LYS A 132 -6.89 -10.45 -4.72
N GLY A 133 -7.43 -10.42 -5.95
CA GLY A 133 -8.80 -10.00 -6.21
C GLY A 133 -9.86 -10.64 -5.29
N VAL A 134 -10.99 -10.00 -5.21
CA VAL A 134 -12.21 -10.55 -4.60
C VAL A 134 -12.81 -11.63 -5.49
N PRO A 135 -13.67 -12.51 -4.96
CA PRO A 135 -14.37 -13.52 -5.77
C PRO A 135 -15.05 -12.90 -7.00
N ASP A 136 -15.05 -13.61 -8.12
CA ASP A 136 -15.53 -13.19 -9.46
C ASP A 136 -17.00 -12.70 -9.51
N ALA A 137 -17.71 -12.69 -8.39
CA ALA A 137 -19.14 -12.39 -8.29
C ALA A 137 -19.48 -11.05 -7.61
N MET A 138 -18.48 -10.17 -7.37
CA MET A 138 -18.81 -8.86 -6.78
C MET A 138 -19.19 -7.84 -7.85
N PRO A 139 -20.42 -7.26 -7.78
CA PRO A 139 -20.81 -6.23 -8.72
C PRO A 139 -19.98 -4.96 -8.53
N PRO A 140 -19.82 -4.14 -9.58
CA PRO A 140 -19.25 -2.82 -9.47
C PRO A 140 -19.96 -1.97 -8.42
N LEU A 141 -19.19 -1.13 -7.73
CA LEU A 141 -19.69 -0.16 -6.78
C LEU A 141 -19.81 1.20 -7.48
N GLU A 142 -20.96 1.86 -7.32
CA GLU A 142 -21.22 3.15 -7.98
C GLU A 142 -21.74 4.17 -6.96
N VAL A 143 -21.09 5.33 -6.92
CA VAL A 143 -21.57 6.48 -6.11
C VAL A 143 -21.27 7.78 -6.86
N GLY A 144 -22.32 8.50 -7.24
CA GLY A 144 -22.21 9.65 -8.14
C GLY A 144 -21.60 9.25 -9.47
N ASP A 145 -20.58 9.96 -9.90
CA ASP A 145 -19.86 9.69 -11.16
C ASP A 145 -18.69 8.72 -10.98
N VAL A 146 -18.49 8.18 -9.78
CA VAL A 146 -17.41 7.23 -9.49
C VAL A 146 -17.92 5.80 -9.56
N ARG A 147 -17.32 5.01 -10.46
CA ARG A 147 -17.52 3.57 -10.59
C ARG A 147 -16.23 2.83 -10.22
N LEU A 148 -16.35 1.84 -9.36
CA LEU A 148 -15.25 0.98 -8.92
C LEU A 148 -15.58 -0.47 -9.22
N ASP A 149 -14.73 -1.14 -10.03
CA ASP A 149 -14.82 -2.56 -10.31
C ASP A 149 -13.88 -3.33 -9.35
N PRO A 150 -14.43 -4.10 -8.40
CA PRO A 150 -13.61 -4.80 -7.44
C PRO A 150 -12.91 -6.04 -7.99
N VAL A 151 -13.40 -6.60 -9.11
CA VAL A 151 -12.83 -7.80 -9.75
C VAL A 151 -11.65 -7.39 -10.62
N GLU A 152 -11.85 -6.41 -11.51
CA GLU A 152 -10.80 -5.86 -12.37
C GLU A 152 -9.85 -4.91 -11.63
N ARG A 153 -10.21 -4.49 -10.42
CA ARG A 153 -9.50 -3.47 -9.61
C ARG A 153 -9.32 -2.14 -10.36
N ARG A 154 -10.34 -1.72 -11.09
CA ARG A 154 -10.35 -0.47 -11.86
C ARG A 154 -11.31 0.53 -11.25
N VAL A 155 -10.95 1.81 -11.36
CA VAL A 155 -11.77 2.94 -10.90
C VAL A 155 -11.95 3.89 -12.05
N PHE A 156 -13.16 4.37 -12.22
CA PHE A 156 -13.52 5.35 -13.23
C PHE A 156 -14.18 6.58 -12.58
N SER A 157 -13.84 7.75 -13.08
CA SER A 157 -14.48 9.03 -12.79
C SER A 157 -15.19 9.48 -14.07
N GLY A 158 -16.52 9.31 -14.12
CA GLY A 158 -17.24 9.39 -15.40
C GLY A 158 -16.73 8.32 -16.37
N THR A 159 -16.13 8.76 -17.49
CA THR A 159 -15.56 7.87 -18.52
C THR A 159 -14.04 7.68 -18.40
N GLU A 160 -13.38 8.44 -17.54
CA GLU A 160 -11.92 8.40 -17.38
C GLU A 160 -11.49 7.38 -16.34
N GLU A 161 -10.51 6.54 -16.68
CA GLU A 161 -9.91 5.61 -15.73
C GLU A 161 -8.93 6.35 -14.83
N VAL A 162 -9.07 6.13 -13.52
CA VAL A 162 -8.25 6.74 -12.48
C VAL A 162 -7.35 5.70 -11.83
N ALA A 163 -6.04 5.89 -11.93
CA ALA A 163 -5.06 4.99 -11.34
C ALA A 163 -4.93 5.21 -9.83
N LEU A 164 -5.30 4.21 -9.05
CA LEU A 164 -5.14 4.20 -7.59
C LEU A 164 -4.09 3.16 -7.18
N THR A 165 -3.38 3.43 -6.08
CA THR A 165 -2.55 2.42 -5.42
C THR A 165 -3.44 1.33 -4.83
N VAL A 166 -2.83 0.20 -4.42
CA VAL A 166 -3.59 -0.92 -3.81
C VAL A 166 -4.35 -0.46 -2.59
N THR A 167 -3.73 0.34 -1.74
CA THR A 167 -4.33 0.82 -0.49
C THR A 167 -5.40 1.89 -0.72
N GLU A 168 -5.19 2.81 -1.66
CA GLU A 168 -6.21 3.79 -2.05
C GLU A 168 -7.47 3.12 -2.62
N PHE A 169 -7.26 2.12 -3.48
CA PHE A 169 -8.36 1.34 -4.05
C PHE A 169 -9.18 0.65 -2.96
N ASP A 170 -8.52 -0.05 -2.03
CA ASP A 170 -9.21 -0.79 -0.98
C ASP A 170 -9.93 0.11 0.02
N LEU A 171 -9.34 1.28 0.34
CA LEU A 171 -9.97 2.29 1.18
C LEU A 171 -11.23 2.85 0.52
N LEU A 172 -11.14 3.22 -0.76
CA LEU A 172 -12.29 3.69 -1.52
C LEU A 172 -13.38 2.61 -1.62
N ALA A 173 -13.00 1.39 -1.99
CA ALA A 173 -13.93 0.25 -2.09
C ALA A 173 -14.62 -0.03 -0.74
N HIS A 174 -13.87 0.03 0.36
CA HIS A 174 -14.41 -0.18 1.70
C HIS A 174 -15.50 0.86 2.03
N LEU A 175 -15.24 2.12 1.76
CA LEU A 175 -16.18 3.22 1.99
C LEU A 175 -17.40 3.16 1.05
N MET A 176 -17.19 2.82 -0.23
CA MET A 176 -18.26 2.72 -1.23
C MET A 176 -19.20 1.52 -1.01
N ARG A 177 -18.80 0.48 -0.29
CA ARG A 177 -19.67 -0.65 0.05
C ARG A 177 -20.85 -0.26 0.95
N ARG A 178 -20.74 0.83 1.72
CA ARG A 178 -21.78 1.32 2.63
C ARG A 178 -21.89 2.82 2.57
N PRO A 179 -22.44 3.39 1.47
CA PRO A 179 -22.60 4.82 1.32
C PRO A 179 -23.40 5.42 2.48
N GLY A 180 -22.97 6.57 2.96
CA GLY A 180 -23.56 7.26 4.11
C GLY A 180 -23.05 6.81 5.48
N ARG A 181 -22.44 5.62 5.59
CA ARG A 181 -21.84 5.17 6.85
C ARG A 181 -20.57 5.95 7.15
N VAL A 182 -20.49 6.49 8.37
CA VAL A 182 -19.29 7.16 8.86
C VAL A 182 -18.39 6.15 9.56
N TYR A 183 -17.11 6.15 9.22
CA TYR A 183 -16.09 5.33 9.85
C TYR A 183 -15.08 6.23 10.56
N SER A 184 -14.69 5.85 11.80
CA SER A 184 -13.58 6.52 12.45
C SER A 184 -12.26 6.16 11.76
N ARG A 185 -11.21 6.95 12.03
CA ARG A 185 -9.86 6.68 11.50
C ARG A 185 -9.32 5.34 11.97
N GLU A 186 -9.56 5.00 13.23
CA GLU A 186 -9.17 3.74 13.85
C GLU A 186 -9.90 2.55 13.22
N GLN A 187 -11.21 2.70 12.94
CA GLN A 187 -11.96 1.68 12.24
C GLN A 187 -11.43 1.45 10.83
N LEU A 188 -11.17 2.51 10.06
CA LEU A 188 -10.61 2.39 8.72
C LEU A 188 -9.22 1.74 8.75
N LEU A 189 -8.38 2.14 9.71
CA LEU A 189 -7.05 1.56 9.87
C LEU A 189 -7.14 0.06 10.17
N SER A 190 -8.02 -0.35 11.08
CA SER A 190 -8.23 -1.75 11.42
C SER A 190 -8.84 -2.55 10.27
N GLU A 191 -9.89 -2.02 9.61
CA GLU A 191 -10.66 -2.75 8.61
C GLU A 191 -9.99 -2.80 7.24
N VAL A 192 -9.23 -1.76 6.85
CA VAL A 192 -8.53 -1.69 5.57
C VAL A 192 -7.10 -2.20 5.70
N TRP A 193 -6.31 -1.75 6.68
CA TRP A 193 -4.92 -2.21 6.84
C TRP A 193 -4.81 -3.53 7.59
N GLY A 194 -5.79 -3.88 8.43
CA GLY A 194 -5.86 -5.18 9.10
C GLY A 194 -5.01 -5.27 10.38
N TYR A 195 -4.61 -4.15 10.94
CA TYR A 195 -3.89 -4.09 12.21
C TYR A 195 -4.28 -2.83 13.01
N ALA A 196 -4.26 -2.95 14.34
CA ALA A 196 -4.31 -1.80 15.22
C ALA A 196 -2.92 -1.15 15.19
N SER A 197 -2.77 -0.10 14.39
CA SER A 197 -1.47 0.50 14.12
C SER A 197 -0.95 1.30 15.31
N VAL A 198 0.29 1.03 15.68
CA VAL A 198 1.14 1.96 16.44
C VAL A 198 1.50 3.20 15.60
N ALA A 199 1.34 3.12 14.28
CA ALA A 199 1.75 4.14 13.30
C ALA A 199 0.81 5.35 13.15
N GLY A 200 -0.22 5.47 13.98
CA GLY A 200 -1.11 6.65 13.98
C GLY A 200 -2.15 6.66 12.84
N THR A 201 -3.26 7.31 13.11
CA THR A 201 -4.43 7.41 12.22
C THR A 201 -4.21 8.35 11.03
N ARG A 202 -3.09 9.08 10.99
CA ARG A 202 -2.76 10.07 9.95
C ARG A 202 -2.55 9.44 8.57
N THR A 203 -2.11 8.17 8.51
CA THR A 203 -2.05 7.38 7.27
C THR A 203 -3.38 7.39 6.52
N VAL A 204 -4.49 7.29 7.24
CA VAL A 204 -5.84 7.34 6.63
C VAL A 204 -6.09 8.69 5.99
N ASP A 205 -5.72 9.79 6.68
CA ASP A 205 -5.95 11.15 6.20
C ASP A 205 -5.19 11.42 4.90
N VAL A 206 -3.94 10.93 4.81
CA VAL A 206 -3.12 11.07 3.60
C VAL A 206 -3.74 10.32 2.42
N HIS A 207 -4.11 9.05 2.59
CA HIS A 207 -4.73 8.28 1.50
C HIS A 207 -6.08 8.88 1.07
N ILE A 208 -6.88 9.39 2.00
CA ILE A 208 -8.11 10.13 1.67
C ILE A 208 -7.81 11.37 0.83
N ALA A 209 -6.77 12.12 1.17
CA ALA A 209 -6.36 13.31 0.40
C ALA A 209 -5.91 12.92 -1.01
N GLN A 210 -5.12 11.83 -1.15
CA GLN A 210 -4.66 11.33 -2.44
C GLN A 210 -5.82 10.85 -3.33
N ILE A 211 -6.76 10.09 -2.79
CA ILE A 211 -7.95 9.66 -3.53
C ILE A 211 -8.74 10.88 -4.02
N ARG A 212 -8.92 11.89 -3.17
CA ARG A 212 -9.61 13.13 -3.56
C ARG A 212 -8.88 13.88 -4.67
N ALA A 213 -7.56 13.99 -4.58
CA ALA A 213 -6.74 14.64 -5.59
C ALA A 213 -6.85 13.94 -6.95
N LYS A 214 -6.87 12.60 -6.95
CA LYS A 214 -6.97 11.78 -8.17
C LYS A 214 -8.38 11.78 -8.77
N LEU A 215 -9.42 11.74 -7.95
CA LEU A 215 -10.81 11.79 -8.41
C LEU A 215 -11.30 13.23 -8.74
N GLY A 216 -10.63 14.24 -8.22
CA GLY A 216 -11.01 15.63 -8.45
C GLY A 216 -12.41 15.97 -7.95
N ALA A 217 -13.16 16.72 -8.76
CA ALA A 217 -14.50 17.20 -8.41
C ALA A 217 -15.56 16.09 -8.26
N THR A 218 -15.32 14.92 -8.82
CA THR A 218 -16.25 13.77 -8.75
C THR A 218 -16.09 12.96 -7.46
N SER A 219 -15.09 13.28 -6.61
CA SER A 219 -14.82 12.54 -5.39
C SER A 219 -16.04 12.48 -4.46
N PRO A 220 -16.58 11.28 -4.16
CA PRO A 220 -17.72 11.14 -3.27
C PRO A 220 -17.31 11.17 -1.80
N LEU A 221 -16.04 11.32 -1.51
CA LEU A 221 -15.50 11.26 -0.16
C LEU A 221 -15.87 12.50 0.67
N ARG A 222 -16.48 12.27 1.82
CA ARG A 222 -16.89 13.30 2.77
C ARG A 222 -16.13 13.18 4.08
N THR A 223 -15.66 14.30 4.61
CA THR A 223 -15.10 14.38 5.97
C THR A 223 -16.23 14.69 6.97
N VAL A 224 -16.33 13.88 8.00
CA VAL A 224 -17.18 14.17 9.17
C VAL A 224 -16.28 14.68 10.29
N ARG A 225 -16.30 15.99 10.49
CA ARG A 225 -15.40 16.66 11.45
C ARG A 225 -15.50 16.05 12.83
N GLY A 226 -14.36 15.79 13.45
CA GLY A 226 -14.26 15.19 14.79
C GLY A 226 -14.57 13.68 14.84
N VAL A 227 -15.01 13.04 13.71
CA VAL A 227 -15.36 11.62 13.68
C VAL A 227 -14.48 10.84 12.69
N GLY A 228 -14.50 11.18 11.39
CA GLY A 228 -13.77 10.42 10.39
C GLY A 228 -14.27 10.67 8.97
N TYR A 229 -14.49 9.61 8.19
CA TYR A 229 -14.78 9.68 6.78
C TYR A 229 -15.98 8.82 6.38
N ALA A 230 -16.62 9.24 5.31
CA ALA A 230 -17.72 8.54 4.66
C ALA A 230 -17.69 8.79 3.15
N VAL A 231 -18.40 7.97 2.41
CA VAL A 231 -18.82 8.26 1.04
C VAL A 231 -20.23 8.83 1.08
N GLU A 232 -20.55 9.80 0.25
CA GLU A 232 -21.89 10.39 0.17
C GLU A 232 -22.94 9.30 -0.12
N ALA A 233 -24.07 9.36 0.57
CA ALA A 233 -25.19 8.50 0.21
C ALA A 233 -25.79 9.00 -1.12
N PRO A 234 -26.30 8.10 -1.99
CA PRO A 234 -27.06 8.50 -3.15
C PRO A 234 -28.20 9.44 -2.74
N ARG A 235 -28.34 10.57 -3.43
CA ARG A 235 -29.49 11.44 -3.23
C ARG A 235 -30.75 10.67 -3.69
N ARG A 236 -31.71 10.49 -2.78
CA ARG A 236 -33.04 9.94 -3.09
C ARG A 236 -33.84 10.94 -3.90
#